data_17b0c204b84884e95bc5b13b0bb9031d
#
_entry.id   17b0c204b84884e95bc5b13b0bb9031d
#
_cell.length_a   1.000
_cell.length_b   1.000
_cell.length_c   1.000
_cell.angle_alpha   90.00
_cell.angle_beta   90.00
_cell.angle_gamma   90.00
#
_symmetry.space_group_name_H-M   'P 1'
#
loop_
_entity.id
_entity.type
_entity.pdbx_description
1 polymer ?
#
loop_
_entity_poly.entity_id
_entity_poly.type
_entity_poly.pdbx_seq_one_letter_code
_entity_poly.pdbx_strand_id
1 'polypeptide(L)'
;VHADAPLPDLLAAAQSARARFKPGVITYSRKVFLPLTNLCRDYCGYCTFRRDPNQPGAHTMSPDEVMAVVRAGERLGCTEALLSLGDKPELIFPEMRETLRSLGYKSTLHYLEAMCEKILRESSLLPHPNPGLMSDEWLQRLARVSPSMGLMLETTSERLVAKNAAHDNAPDKVPAKRLRVIEDAGRHKIPFTTGILIGIGETLEERVDALIAIRDLHAHYGHIQEVIVQNFRAKPETPMAAWPEPNREDMLRTVAVARLLMPSMNIQAPPNLSDPHYADLLDAGINDWGGISPLTPDFINPEKPWPHLDQLRHRTEAKGFDLRQRLPVYPEFAAQAVTQSELLAQRLAQAAAARGSDIVQVSGGAA
;
A
#
# COMPACT_ATOMS: atom_id res chain seq x y z
N VAL A 1 12.52 -12.03 19.63
CA VAL A 1 11.03 -12.09 19.69
C VAL A 1 10.63 -13.52 19.36
N HIS A 2 10.04 -14.23 20.33
CA HIS A 2 9.46 -15.55 20.05
C HIS A 2 8.05 -15.35 19.50
N ALA A 3 7.77 -15.88 18.31
CA ALA A 3 6.48 -15.74 17.66
C ALA A 3 5.31 -16.37 18.45
N ASP A 4 5.62 -17.30 19.33
CA ASP A 4 4.71 -18.04 20.23
C ASP A 4 4.63 -17.45 21.66
N ALA A 5 5.29 -16.31 21.93
CA ALA A 5 5.20 -15.64 23.23
C ALA A 5 3.72 -15.32 23.59
N PRO A 6 3.36 -15.27 24.90
CA PRO A 6 2.02 -14.91 25.33
C PRO A 6 1.56 -13.58 24.72
N LEU A 7 0.37 -13.54 24.12
CA LEU A 7 -0.12 -12.34 23.42
C LEU A 7 -0.12 -11.09 24.30
N PRO A 8 -0.55 -11.13 25.58
CA PRO A 8 -0.52 -9.95 26.45
C PRO A 8 0.87 -9.34 26.60
N ASP A 9 1.92 -10.16 26.70
CA ASP A 9 3.30 -9.71 26.85
C ASP A 9 3.81 -9.06 25.56
N LEU A 10 3.48 -9.64 24.39
CA LEU A 10 3.79 -9.06 23.08
C LEU A 10 3.13 -7.70 22.92
N LEU A 11 1.83 -7.57 23.26
CA LEU A 11 1.10 -6.31 23.16
C LEU A 11 1.69 -5.25 24.09
N ALA A 12 1.99 -5.58 25.34
CA ALA A 12 2.60 -4.64 26.29
C ALA A 12 3.97 -4.13 25.79
N ALA A 13 4.80 -5.04 25.25
CA ALA A 13 6.09 -4.67 24.67
C ALA A 13 5.92 -3.79 23.40
N ALA A 14 4.99 -4.12 22.53
CA ALA A 14 4.70 -3.35 21.31
C ALA A 14 4.15 -1.95 21.63
N GLN A 15 3.25 -1.82 22.61
CA GLN A 15 2.76 -0.53 23.11
C GLN A 15 3.90 0.34 23.65
N SER A 16 4.80 -0.24 24.44
CA SER A 16 5.97 0.46 24.96
C SER A 16 6.90 0.94 23.85
N ALA A 17 7.16 0.09 22.85
CA ALA A 17 7.96 0.45 21.68
C ALA A 17 7.28 1.58 20.88
N ARG A 18 5.98 1.49 20.60
CA ARG A 18 5.25 2.53 19.89
C ARG A 18 5.22 3.85 20.68
N ALA A 19 4.95 3.80 21.99
CA ALA A 19 4.94 5.00 22.84
C ALA A 19 6.28 5.75 22.83
N ARG A 20 7.39 5.03 22.70
CA ARG A 20 8.73 5.61 22.60
C ARG A 20 9.02 6.23 21.23
N PHE A 21 8.63 5.59 20.14
CA PHE A 21 9.07 5.97 18.79
C PHE A 21 7.99 6.66 17.94
N LYS A 22 6.71 6.40 18.20
CA LYS A 22 5.55 6.95 17.46
C LYS A 22 4.45 7.34 18.44
N PRO A 23 4.71 8.30 19.36
CA PRO A 23 3.76 8.67 20.41
C PRO A 23 2.57 9.50 19.89
N GLY A 24 1.43 9.37 20.55
CA GLY A 24 0.32 10.31 20.54
C GLY A 24 -0.50 10.44 19.25
N VAL A 25 0.08 10.18 18.09
CA VAL A 25 -0.56 10.43 16.78
C VAL A 25 -0.70 9.14 16.00
N ILE A 26 -1.89 8.92 15.46
CA ILE A 26 -2.19 7.90 14.46
C ILE A 26 -2.53 8.62 13.15
N THR A 27 -1.94 8.17 12.05
CA THR A 27 -2.15 8.80 10.75
C THR A 27 -3.07 7.98 9.85
N TYR A 28 -3.59 8.65 8.81
CA TYR A 28 -4.28 8.04 7.68
C TYR A 28 -4.06 8.88 6.43
N SER A 29 -4.13 8.27 5.26
CA SER A 29 -4.15 9.00 3.99
C SER A 29 -5.57 9.08 3.44
N ARG A 30 -6.06 10.31 3.19
CA ARG A 30 -7.34 10.51 2.52
C ARG A 30 -7.12 10.47 1.01
N LYS A 31 -7.59 9.41 0.37
CA LYS A 31 -7.22 9.12 -1.02
C LYS A 31 -8.39 8.72 -1.92
N VAL A 32 -8.14 8.74 -3.21
CA VAL A 32 -8.92 8.01 -4.20
C VAL A 32 -8.14 6.80 -4.68
N PHE A 33 -8.84 5.70 -4.90
CA PHE A 33 -8.28 4.50 -5.53
C PHE A 33 -8.60 4.52 -7.02
N LEU A 34 -7.57 4.37 -7.84
CA LEU A 34 -7.66 4.38 -9.30
C LEU A 34 -7.25 2.99 -9.81
N PRO A 35 -8.21 2.11 -10.09
CA PRO A 35 -7.93 0.79 -10.66
C PRO A 35 -7.64 0.94 -12.15
N LEU A 36 -6.45 1.44 -12.50
CA LEU A 36 -6.08 1.85 -13.85
C LEU A 36 -6.38 0.78 -14.91
N THR A 37 -6.14 -0.49 -14.57
CA THR A 37 -6.67 -1.65 -15.28
C THR A 37 -6.82 -2.82 -14.31
N ASN A 38 -7.90 -3.58 -14.44
CA ASN A 38 -8.10 -4.82 -13.69
C ASN A 38 -7.71 -6.07 -14.50
N LEU A 39 -7.23 -5.91 -15.73
CA LEU A 39 -6.58 -6.98 -16.45
C LEU A 39 -5.22 -7.25 -15.80
N CYS A 40 -4.90 -8.50 -15.49
CA CYS A 40 -3.69 -8.88 -14.80
C CYS A 40 -3.18 -10.24 -15.30
N ARG A 41 -1.87 -10.38 -15.45
CA ARG A 41 -1.29 -11.67 -15.82
C ARG A 41 -1.10 -12.64 -14.64
N ASP A 42 -1.21 -12.15 -13.39
CA ASP A 42 -1.14 -12.97 -12.19
C ASP A 42 -2.52 -13.50 -11.81
N TYR A 43 -2.61 -14.80 -11.54
CA TYR A 43 -3.83 -15.49 -11.12
C TYR A 43 -3.77 -15.86 -9.63
N CYS A 44 -3.60 -14.84 -8.77
CA CYS A 44 -3.55 -15.05 -7.32
C CYS A 44 -4.85 -15.70 -6.82
N GLY A 45 -4.73 -16.76 -6.03
CA GLY A 45 -5.87 -17.56 -5.56
C GLY A 45 -6.90 -16.83 -4.69
N TYR A 46 -6.58 -15.64 -4.20
CA TYR A 46 -7.41 -14.80 -3.33
C TYR A 46 -7.95 -13.54 -4.00
N CYS A 47 -7.57 -13.26 -5.26
CA CYS A 47 -7.83 -11.97 -5.90
C CYS A 47 -9.16 -11.94 -6.65
N THR A 48 -10.06 -11.03 -6.26
CA THR A 48 -11.31 -10.75 -6.99
C THR A 48 -11.22 -9.52 -7.90
N PHE A 49 -10.12 -8.79 -7.83
CA PHE A 49 -9.90 -7.61 -8.68
C PHE A 49 -9.60 -7.98 -10.14
N ARG A 50 -8.83 -9.05 -10.33
CA ARG A 50 -8.38 -9.50 -11.63
C ARG A 50 -9.55 -9.91 -12.54
N ARG A 51 -9.46 -9.54 -13.83
CA ARG A 51 -10.36 -9.98 -14.92
C ARG A 51 -9.53 -10.41 -16.13
N ASP A 52 -10.10 -11.33 -16.93
CA ASP A 52 -9.68 -11.55 -18.31
C ASP A 52 -10.41 -10.56 -19.25
N PRO A 53 -9.86 -10.23 -20.42
CA PRO A 53 -10.41 -9.18 -21.30
C PRO A 53 -11.89 -9.29 -21.63
N ASN A 54 -12.41 -10.52 -21.76
CA ASN A 54 -13.81 -10.76 -22.14
C ASN A 54 -14.73 -11.07 -20.94
N GLN A 55 -14.22 -10.95 -19.71
CA GLN A 55 -15.04 -11.17 -18.52
C GLN A 55 -15.87 -9.92 -18.18
N PRO A 56 -17.08 -10.09 -17.62
CA PRO A 56 -17.86 -8.98 -17.10
C PRO A 56 -17.05 -8.14 -16.10
N GLY A 57 -17.07 -6.82 -16.29
CA GLY A 57 -16.33 -5.89 -15.46
C GLY A 57 -14.83 -5.74 -15.80
N ALA A 58 -14.33 -6.41 -16.86
CA ALA A 58 -13.00 -6.12 -17.40
C ALA A 58 -12.92 -4.67 -17.87
N HIS A 59 -11.97 -3.91 -17.36
CA HIS A 59 -11.89 -2.47 -17.61
C HIS A 59 -10.47 -1.96 -17.55
N THR A 60 -10.16 -1.02 -18.44
CA THR A 60 -8.99 -0.15 -18.37
C THR A 60 -9.49 1.28 -18.42
N MET A 61 -9.24 2.05 -17.38
CA MET A 61 -9.69 3.44 -17.29
C MET A 61 -9.06 4.28 -18.41
N SER A 62 -9.86 5.10 -19.06
CA SER A 62 -9.37 6.16 -19.95
C SER A 62 -8.76 7.31 -19.14
N PRO A 63 -7.93 8.19 -19.74
CA PRO A 63 -7.42 9.39 -19.07
C PRO A 63 -8.53 10.30 -18.51
N ASP A 64 -9.67 10.39 -19.19
CA ASP A 64 -10.80 11.22 -18.74
C ASP A 64 -11.48 10.60 -17.50
N GLU A 65 -11.66 9.28 -17.47
CA GLU A 65 -12.19 8.59 -16.28
C GLU A 65 -11.26 8.75 -15.06
N VAL A 66 -9.94 8.62 -15.26
CA VAL A 66 -8.95 8.86 -14.21
C VAL A 66 -9.10 10.27 -13.66
N MET A 67 -9.10 11.28 -14.53
CA MET A 67 -9.20 12.69 -14.11
C MET A 67 -10.55 13.06 -13.51
N ALA A 68 -11.65 12.40 -13.95
CA ALA A 68 -12.96 12.59 -13.32
C ALA A 68 -12.96 12.16 -11.85
N VAL A 69 -12.39 11.00 -11.54
CA VAL A 69 -12.24 10.51 -10.15
C VAL A 69 -11.29 11.41 -9.35
N VAL A 70 -10.17 11.83 -9.93
CA VAL A 70 -9.21 12.73 -9.30
C VAL A 70 -9.87 14.05 -8.89
N ARG A 71 -10.58 14.72 -9.80
CA ARG A 71 -11.29 15.97 -9.52
C ARG A 71 -12.40 15.82 -8.48
N ALA A 72 -13.10 14.68 -8.50
CA ALA A 72 -14.08 14.37 -7.45
C ALA A 72 -13.40 14.19 -6.08
N GLY A 73 -12.25 13.53 -6.05
CA GLY A 73 -11.43 13.38 -4.84
C GLY A 73 -10.92 14.71 -4.29
N GLU A 74 -10.49 15.63 -5.16
CA GLU A 74 -10.08 16.99 -4.75
C GLU A 74 -11.19 17.71 -4.01
N ARG A 75 -12.41 17.70 -4.57
CA ARG A 75 -13.59 18.34 -3.93
C ARG A 75 -13.90 17.74 -2.55
N LEU A 76 -13.54 16.48 -2.35
CA LEU A 76 -13.71 15.77 -1.06
C LEU A 76 -12.47 15.87 -0.16
N GLY A 77 -11.48 16.68 -0.52
CA GLY A 77 -10.29 16.90 0.30
C GLY A 77 -9.30 15.74 0.31
N CYS A 78 -9.31 14.87 -0.69
CA CYS A 78 -8.26 13.87 -0.86
C CYS A 78 -6.91 14.53 -1.16
N THR A 79 -5.83 13.88 -0.75
CA THR A 79 -4.45 14.32 -0.99
C THR A 79 -3.66 13.34 -1.85
N GLU A 80 -4.14 12.12 -1.96
CA GLU A 80 -3.46 11.03 -2.64
C GLU A 80 -4.33 10.42 -3.72
N ALA A 81 -3.72 10.14 -4.87
CA ALA A 81 -4.25 9.29 -5.90
C ALA A 81 -3.46 7.98 -5.90
N LEU A 82 -4.04 6.91 -5.35
CA LEU A 82 -3.44 5.58 -5.38
C LEU A 82 -3.79 4.90 -6.70
N LEU A 83 -2.78 4.68 -7.54
CA LEU A 83 -2.94 3.96 -8.81
C LEU A 83 -2.58 2.49 -8.60
N SER A 84 -3.61 1.66 -8.41
CA SER A 84 -3.51 0.20 -8.35
C SER A 84 -3.90 -0.39 -9.68
N LEU A 85 -3.22 -1.44 -10.13
CA LEU A 85 -3.50 -2.04 -11.42
C LEU A 85 -3.04 -3.49 -11.47
N GLY A 86 -3.56 -4.23 -12.47
CA GLY A 86 -3.06 -5.56 -12.76
C GLY A 86 -1.64 -5.53 -13.33
N ASP A 87 -0.83 -6.52 -12.97
CA ASP A 87 0.58 -6.58 -13.36
C ASP A 87 0.70 -6.98 -14.84
N LYS A 88 1.30 -6.14 -15.65
CA LYS A 88 1.72 -6.31 -17.06
C LYS A 88 0.78 -7.17 -17.93
N PRO A 89 -0.53 -6.84 -18.00
CA PRO A 89 -1.48 -7.62 -18.78
C PRO A 89 -1.15 -7.69 -20.27
N GLU A 90 -0.47 -6.69 -20.82
CA GLU A 90 -0.03 -6.65 -22.21
C GLU A 90 0.91 -7.80 -22.59
N LEU A 91 1.56 -8.46 -21.64
CA LEU A 91 2.44 -9.58 -21.93
C LEU A 91 1.66 -10.85 -22.34
N ILE A 92 0.42 -10.99 -21.87
CA ILE A 92 -0.40 -12.16 -22.15
C ILE A 92 -1.66 -11.86 -23.00
N PHE A 93 -2.22 -10.63 -22.92
CA PHE A 93 -3.46 -10.26 -23.58
C PHE A 93 -3.24 -9.35 -24.81
N PRO A 94 -3.53 -9.85 -26.04
CA PRO A 94 -3.52 -9.02 -27.25
C PRO A 94 -4.45 -7.81 -27.15
N GLU A 95 -5.60 -7.96 -26.51
CA GLU A 95 -6.61 -6.92 -26.31
C GLU A 95 -6.04 -5.73 -25.51
N MET A 96 -5.23 -6.03 -24.49
CA MET A 96 -4.58 -4.97 -23.73
C MET A 96 -3.53 -4.23 -24.56
N ARG A 97 -2.79 -4.93 -25.42
CA ARG A 97 -1.86 -4.28 -26.36
C ARG A 97 -2.57 -3.35 -27.31
N GLU A 98 -3.77 -3.74 -27.81
CA GLU A 98 -4.58 -2.90 -28.67
C GLU A 98 -5.13 -1.68 -27.93
N THR A 99 -5.66 -1.88 -26.71
CA THR A 99 -6.12 -0.79 -25.85
C THR A 99 -5.01 0.22 -25.58
N LEU A 100 -3.82 -0.24 -25.19
CA LEU A 100 -2.67 0.65 -24.97
C LEU A 100 -2.28 1.41 -26.23
N ARG A 101 -2.28 0.75 -27.39
CA ARG A 101 -1.96 1.39 -28.68
C ARG A 101 -3.00 2.45 -29.04
N SER A 102 -4.27 2.19 -28.84
CA SER A 102 -5.35 3.16 -29.10
C SER A 102 -5.26 4.39 -28.19
N LEU A 103 -4.76 4.21 -26.95
CA LEU A 103 -4.48 5.29 -26.00
C LEU A 103 -3.13 5.99 -26.27
N GLY A 104 -2.31 5.50 -27.20
CA GLY A 104 -1.01 6.07 -27.54
C GLY A 104 0.17 5.59 -26.67
N TYR A 105 0.00 4.48 -25.94
CA TYR A 105 1.02 3.97 -25.01
C TYR A 105 1.58 2.62 -25.44
N LYS A 106 2.85 2.35 -25.06
CA LYS A 106 3.57 1.12 -25.42
C LYS A 106 3.41 -0.01 -24.40
N SER A 107 3.14 0.34 -23.13
CA SER A 107 3.00 -0.60 -22.02
C SER A 107 2.10 -0.03 -20.93
N THR A 108 1.63 -0.88 -20.03
CA THR A 108 0.86 -0.48 -18.86
C THR A 108 1.66 0.50 -17.98
N LEU A 109 2.97 0.27 -17.79
CA LEU A 109 3.83 1.18 -17.02
C LEU A 109 4.01 2.55 -17.70
N HIS A 110 4.08 2.60 -19.04
CA HIS A 110 4.11 3.87 -19.78
C HIS A 110 2.78 4.65 -19.61
N TYR A 111 1.65 3.96 -19.64
CA TYR A 111 0.35 4.57 -19.37
C TYR A 111 0.26 5.08 -17.92
N LEU A 112 0.71 4.28 -16.96
CA LEU A 112 0.76 4.67 -15.54
C LEU A 112 1.60 5.93 -15.32
N GLU A 113 2.81 6.00 -15.88
CA GLU A 113 3.66 7.19 -15.80
C GLU A 113 2.96 8.44 -16.33
N ALA A 114 2.33 8.34 -17.50
CA ALA A 114 1.60 9.45 -18.10
C ALA A 114 0.42 9.90 -17.22
N MET A 115 -0.29 8.98 -16.57
CA MET A 115 -1.38 9.33 -15.65
C MET A 115 -0.85 9.95 -14.35
N CYS A 116 0.26 9.45 -13.80
CA CYS A 116 0.91 10.09 -12.64
C CYS A 116 1.32 11.53 -12.98
N GLU A 117 1.97 11.75 -14.12
CA GLU A 117 2.35 13.09 -14.56
C GLU A 117 1.14 13.99 -14.77
N LYS A 118 0.09 13.50 -15.41
CA LYS A 118 -1.15 14.25 -15.65
C LYS A 118 -1.81 14.65 -14.33
N ILE A 119 -1.94 13.74 -13.37
CA ILE A 119 -2.47 14.01 -12.03
C ILE A 119 -1.61 15.07 -11.34
N LEU A 120 -0.28 14.90 -11.36
CA LEU A 120 0.64 15.82 -10.73
C LEU A 120 0.57 17.24 -11.32
N ARG A 121 0.33 17.38 -12.64
CA ARG A 121 0.22 18.68 -13.32
C ARG A 121 -1.15 19.34 -13.18
N GLU A 122 -2.23 18.57 -13.23
CA GLU A 122 -3.59 19.08 -13.42
C GLU A 122 -4.47 18.99 -12.16
N SER A 123 -3.94 18.51 -11.03
CA SER A 123 -4.68 18.40 -9.78
C SER A 123 -3.83 18.72 -8.55
N SER A 124 -4.46 18.83 -7.38
CA SER A 124 -3.76 18.95 -6.10
C SER A 124 -3.38 17.60 -5.47
N LEU A 125 -3.84 16.48 -6.05
CA LEU A 125 -3.51 15.16 -5.54
C LEU A 125 -2.08 14.76 -5.91
N LEU A 126 -1.47 14.00 -5.02
CA LEU A 126 -0.15 13.43 -5.24
C LEU A 126 -0.29 11.94 -5.62
N PRO A 127 0.31 11.50 -6.74
CA PRO A 127 0.24 10.11 -7.16
C PRO A 127 1.01 9.18 -6.21
N HIS A 128 0.47 7.96 -6.01
CA HIS A 128 1.15 6.84 -5.38
C HIS A 128 0.93 5.59 -6.25
N PRO A 129 1.85 5.25 -7.17
CA PRO A 129 1.70 4.08 -8.02
C PRO A 129 2.07 2.78 -7.28
N ASN A 130 1.26 1.74 -7.53
CA ASN A 130 1.47 0.38 -7.04
C ASN A 130 1.24 -0.63 -8.18
N PRO A 131 2.16 -0.69 -9.18
CA PRO A 131 1.93 -1.41 -10.43
C PRO A 131 2.40 -2.88 -10.44
N GLY A 132 2.87 -3.43 -9.34
CA GLY A 132 3.55 -4.71 -9.33
C GLY A 132 5.04 -4.60 -9.65
N LEU A 133 5.60 -5.60 -10.35
CA LEU A 133 7.04 -5.63 -10.65
C LEU A 133 7.44 -4.55 -11.65
N MET A 134 8.52 -3.86 -11.33
CA MET A 134 9.15 -2.80 -12.15
C MET A 134 10.61 -3.13 -12.42
N SER A 135 11.14 -2.68 -13.57
CA SER A 135 12.58 -2.62 -13.77
C SER A 135 13.19 -1.40 -13.09
N ASP A 136 14.49 -1.42 -12.92
CA ASP A 136 15.27 -0.30 -12.41
C ASP A 136 14.96 1.03 -13.13
N GLU A 137 14.88 0.99 -14.47
CA GLU A 137 14.50 2.14 -15.29
C GLU A 137 13.10 2.67 -14.94
N TRP A 138 12.11 1.78 -14.77
CA TRP A 138 10.75 2.19 -14.44
C TRP A 138 10.62 2.76 -13.05
N LEU A 139 11.37 2.25 -12.07
CA LEU A 139 11.45 2.83 -10.73
C LEU A 139 11.92 4.29 -10.80
N GLN A 140 13.00 4.57 -11.52
CA GLN A 140 13.53 5.93 -11.66
C GLN A 140 12.55 6.85 -12.42
N ARG A 141 11.88 6.37 -13.46
CA ARG A 141 10.91 7.16 -14.22
C ARG A 141 9.70 7.55 -13.35
N LEU A 142 9.11 6.58 -12.67
CA LEU A 142 7.95 6.82 -11.81
C LEU A 142 8.30 7.70 -10.59
N ALA A 143 9.52 7.61 -10.06
CA ALA A 143 9.97 8.47 -8.97
C ALA A 143 9.96 9.97 -9.32
N ARG A 144 10.08 10.32 -10.61
CA ARG A 144 10.01 11.72 -11.05
C ARG A 144 8.60 12.30 -11.03
N VAL A 145 7.58 11.45 -11.02
CA VAL A 145 6.18 11.83 -11.11
C VAL A 145 5.34 11.36 -9.92
N SER A 146 5.98 10.80 -8.88
CA SER A 146 5.30 10.37 -7.65
C SER A 146 6.20 10.52 -6.42
N PRO A 147 5.69 11.04 -5.28
CA PRO A 147 6.49 11.26 -4.07
C PRO A 147 6.82 9.96 -3.34
N SER A 148 6.09 8.91 -3.62
CA SER A 148 6.27 7.57 -3.08
C SER A 148 5.62 6.54 -3.99
N MET A 149 6.00 5.29 -3.87
CA MET A 149 5.39 4.18 -4.59
C MET A 149 5.40 2.92 -3.73
N GLY A 150 4.73 1.87 -4.18
CA GLY A 150 4.61 0.66 -3.38
C GLY A 150 4.64 -0.63 -4.19
N LEU A 151 4.99 -1.68 -3.47
CA LEU A 151 4.88 -3.07 -3.87
C LEU A 151 4.79 -3.94 -2.61
N MET A 152 3.66 -4.59 -2.41
CA MET A 152 3.53 -5.56 -1.31
C MET A 152 4.47 -6.73 -1.53
N LEU A 153 5.35 -7.04 -0.56
CA LEU A 153 6.14 -8.28 -0.60
C LEU A 153 5.23 -9.50 -0.56
N GLU A 154 4.13 -9.42 0.16
CA GLU A 154 3.18 -10.47 0.52
C GLU A 154 3.79 -11.52 1.46
N THR A 155 4.84 -12.20 1.03
CA THR A 155 5.52 -13.28 1.76
C THR A 155 6.91 -13.52 1.19
N THR A 156 7.78 -14.15 1.97
CA THR A 156 9.06 -14.71 1.52
C THR A 156 8.98 -16.22 1.24
N SER A 157 7.83 -16.84 1.50
CA SER A 157 7.65 -18.28 1.34
C SER A 157 7.52 -18.68 -0.13
N GLU A 158 8.54 -19.33 -0.67
CA GLU A 158 8.53 -19.83 -2.05
C GLU A 158 7.54 -20.99 -2.25
N ARG A 159 7.16 -21.73 -1.20
CA ARG A 159 6.17 -22.80 -1.34
C ARG A 159 4.77 -22.25 -1.71
N LEU A 160 4.49 -20.95 -1.48
CA LEU A 160 3.22 -20.36 -1.88
C LEU A 160 3.10 -20.06 -3.38
N VAL A 161 4.18 -20.22 -4.17
CA VAL A 161 4.13 -20.18 -5.64
C VAL A 161 3.96 -21.58 -6.27
N ALA A 162 3.89 -22.62 -5.45
CA ALA A 162 3.67 -23.97 -5.93
C ALA A 162 2.23 -24.18 -6.43
N LYS A 163 2.01 -25.27 -7.16
CA LYS A 163 0.69 -25.65 -7.65
C LYS A 163 -0.34 -25.77 -6.52
N ASN A 164 -1.51 -25.19 -6.73
CA ASN A 164 -2.63 -25.11 -5.78
C ASN A 164 -2.35 -24.25 -4.53
N ALA A 165 -1.26 -23.51 -4.48
CA ALA A 165 -1.00 -22.53 -3.43
C ALA A 165 -1.54 -21.13 -3.81
N ALA A 166 -1.46 -20.18 -2.89
CA ALA A 166 -2.04 -18.84 -3.05
C ALA A 166 -1.54 -18.07 -4.29
N HIS A 167 -0.31 -18.30 -4.71
CA HIS A 167 0.35 -17.66 -5.84
C HIS A 167 0.58 -18.61 -7.03
N ASP A 168 -0.17 -19.70 -7.10
CA ASP A 168 -0.19 -20.56 -8.29
C ASP A 168 -0.57 -19.74 -9.53
N ASN A 169 0.18 -19.88 -10.62
CA ASN A 169 0.02 -19.09 -11.84
C ASN A 169 0.13 -17.56 -11.65
N ALA A 170 0.89 -17.10 -10.65
CA ALA A 170 1.17 -15.70 -10.40
C ALA A 170 2.70 -15.43 -10.54
N PRO A 171 3.24 -15.32 -11.77
CA PRO A 171 4.69 -15.26 -12.03
C PRO A 171 5.38 -14.03 -11.43
N ASP A 172 4.62 -12.99 -11.08
CA ASP A 172 5.15 -11.77 -10.47
C ASP A 172 5.03 -11.77 -8.93
N LYS A 173 4.48 -12.87 -8.37
CA LYS A 173 4.42 -13.07 -6.91
C LYS A 173 5.59 -13.88 -6.35
N VAL A 174 6.56 -14.25 -7.18
CA VAL A 174 7.79 -14.93 -6.74
C VAL A 174 8.55 -14.01 -5.77
N PRO A 175 8.81 -14.43 -4.51
CA PRO A 175 9.37 -13.57 -3.47
C PRO A 175 10.69 -12.89 -3.87
N ALA A 176 11.63 -13.63 -4.47
CA ALA A 176 12.92 -13.11 -4.89
C ALA A 176 12.78 -11.94 -5.89
N LYS A 177 11.79 -11.98 -6.81
CA LYS A 177 11.54 -10.88 -7.75
C LYS A 177 11.01 -9.63 -7.03
N ARG A 178 10.14 -9.81 -6.05
CA ARG A 178 9.55 -8.70 -5.28
C ARG A 178 10.59 -8.05 -4.37
N LEU A 179 11.39 -8.86 -3.68
CA LEU A 179 12.52 -8.38 -2.87
C LEU A 179 13.50 -7.58 -3.73
N ARG A 180 13.78 -8.01 -4.97
CA ARG A 180 14.65 -7.28 -5.88
C ARG A 180 14.12 -5.88 -6.21
N VAL A 181 12.81 -5.74 -6.50
CA VAL A 181 12.21 -4.42 -6.76
C VAL A 181 12.29 -3.52 -5.53
N ILE A 182 12.03 -4.05 -4.32
CA ILE A 182 12.13 -3.30 -3.08
C ILE A 182 13.58 -2.86 -2.85
N GLU A 183 14.55 -3.73 -3.12
CA GLU A 183 15.98 -3.43 -3.03
C GLU A 183 16.38 -2.34 -4.03
N ASP A 184 15.96 -2.45 -5.30
CA ASP A 184 16.28 -1.46 -6.34
C ASP A 184 15.66 -0.09 -6.02
N ALA A 185 14.44 -0.04 -5.46
CA ALA A 185 13.86 1.20 -4.93
C ALA A 185 14.74 1.81 -3.82
N GLY A 186 15.34 0.97 -2.97
CA GLY A 186 16.29 1.40 -1.95
C GLY A 186 17.56 2.01 -2.50
N ARG A 187 18.13 1.42 -3.56
CA ARG A 187 19.31 1.96 -4.26
C ARG A 187 19.08 3.36 -4.79
N HIS A 188 17.85 3.65 -5.23
CA HIS A 188 17.44 4.96 -5.72
C HIS A 188 16.85 5.88 -4.64
N LYS A 189 16.84 5.44 -3.37
CA LYS A 189 16.28 6.20 -2.24
C LYS A 189 14.84 6.68 -2.48
N ILE A 190 14.04 5.83 -3.12
CA ILE A 190 12.63 6.12 -3.38
C ILE A 190 11.82 5.80 -2.12
N PRO A 191 11.03 6.73 -1.55
CA PRO A 191 10.12 6.41 -0.46
C PRO A 191 9.18 5.28 -0.85
N PHE A 192 9.27 4.14 -0.19
CA PHE A 192 8.63 2.90 -0.65
C PHE A 192 7.72 2.30 0.41
N THR A 193 6.51 1.93 0.01
CA THR A 193 5.56 1.19 0.85
C THR A 193 5.61 -0.28 0.47
N THR A 194 5.75 -1.14 1.46
CA THR A 194 5.68 -2.60 1.29
C THR A 194 4.90 -3.23 2.43
N GLY A 195 4.80 -4.54 2.47
CA GLY A 195 4.11 -5.23 3.55
C GLY A 195 3.89 -6.71 3.27
N ILE A 196 3.19 -7.34 4.19
CA ILE A 196 2.86 -8.76 4.14
C ILE A 196 1.36 -8.98 4.11
N LEU A 197 0.94 -10.09 3.48
CA LEU A 197 -0.43 -10.58 3.49
C LEU A 197 -0.47 -11.88 4.29
N ILE A 198 -1.19 -11.87 5.42
CA ILE A 198 -1.30 -13.03 6.29
C ILE A 198 -2.58 -13.83 6.05
N GLY A 199 -2.53 -15.15 6.28
CA GLY A 199 -3.64 -16.07 6.12
C GLY A 199 -3.74 -16.69 4.72
N ILE A 200 -2.70 -16.56 3.90
CA ILE A 200 -2.65 -17.14 2.55
C ILE A 200 -1.95 -18.51 2.50
N GLY A 201 -1.73 -19.11 3.68
CA GLY A 201 -1.12 -20.44 3.85
C GLY A 201 0.33 -20.41 4.33
N GLU A 202 0.85 -19.27 4.70
CA GLU A 202 2.14 -19.11 5.36
C GLU A 202 2.09 -19.56 6.82
N THR A 203 3.26 -19.93 7.38
CA THR A 203 3.42 -20.20 8.82
C THR A 203 3.73 -18.93 9.60
N LEU A 204 3.70 -19.01 10.94
CA LEU A 204 4.11 -17.89 11.80
C LEU A 204 5.58 -17.51 11.58
N GLU A 205 6.45 -18.51 11.41
CA GLU A 205 7.86 -18.32 11.11
C GLU A 205 8.05 -17.60 9.78
N GLU A 206 7.32 -18.01 8.74
CA GLU A 206 7.37 -17.37 7.41
C GLU A 206 6.87 -15.91 7.45
N ARG A 207 5.90 -15.57 8.34
CA ARG A 207 5.52 -14.16 8.58
C ARG A 207 6.68 -13.36 9.16
N VAL A 208 7.36 -13.94 10.16
CA VAL A 208 8.52 -13.31 10.81
C VAL A 208 9.67 -13.15 9.81
N ASP A 209 9.96 -14.16 9.00
CA ASP A 209 11.00 -14.11 7.96
C ASP A 209 10.74 -13.00 6.94
N ALA A 210 9.48 -12.83 6.52
CA ALA A 210 9.10 -11.74 5.62
C ALA A 210 9.30 -10.35 6.27
N LEU A 211 8.95 -10.20 7.55
CA LEU A 211 9.18 -8.95 8.30
C LEU A 211 10.66 -8.67 8.51
N ILE A 212 11.47 -9.71 8.76
CA ILE A 212 12.93 -9.61 8.87
C ILE A 212 13.54 -9.16 7.54
N ALA A 213 13.11 -9.74 6.43
CA ALA A 213 13.60 -9.34 5.10
C ALA A 213 13.31 -7.85 4.81
N ILE A 214 12.10 -7.37 5.15
CA ILE A 214 11.74 -5.95 5.04
C ILE A 214 12.61 -5.08 5.96
N ARG A 215 12.78 -5.48 7.23
CA ARG A 215 13.63 -4.78 8.19
C ARG A 215 15.06 -4.64 7.69
N ASP A 216 15.64 -5.69 7.17
CA ASP A 216 17.03 -5.73 6.75
C ASP A 216 17.26 -4.86 5.50
N LEU A 217 16.32 -4.85 4.55
CA LEU A 217 16.33 -3.92 3.42
C LEU A 217 16.21 -2.47 3.88
N HIS A 218 15.33 -2.17 4.85
CA HIS A 218 15.21 -0.83 5.41
C HIS A 218 16.48 -0.42 6.17
N ALA A 219 17.04 -1.31 6.96
CA ALA A 219 18.27 -1.04 7.71
C ALA A 219 19.45 -0.71 6.79
N HIS A 220 19.50 -1.33 5.60
CA HIS A 220 20.56 -1.09 4.63
C HIS A 220 20.36 0.19 3.82
N TYR A 221 19.13 0.47 3.34
CA TYR A 221 18.86 1.55 2.37
C TYR A 221 18.12 2.75 2.96
N GLY A 222 17.40 2.60 4.06
CA GLY A 222 16.66 3.68 4.74
C GLY A 222 15.47 4.23 3.93
N HIS A 223 14.87 3.45 3.03
CA HIS A 223 13.89 3.93 2.05
C HIS A 223 12.45 3.45 2.29
N ILE A 224 12.26 2.38 3.08
CA ILE A 224 10.93 1.86 3.36
C ILE A 224 10.23 2.80 4.34
N GLN A 225 9.23 3.52 3.85
CA GLN A 225 8.51 4.50 4.66
C GLN A 225 7.38 3.90 5.48
N GLU A 226 6.87 2.73 5.07
CA GLU A 226 5.67 2.13 5.65
C GLU A 226 5.67 0.62 5.42
N VAL A 227 5.26 -0.13 6.44
CA VAL A 227 5.04 -1.58 6.38
C VAL A 227 3.57 -1.88 6.68
N ILE A 228 2.89 -2.49 5.72
CA ILE A 228 1.48 -2.88 5.82
C ILE A 228 1.38 -4.31 6.32
N VAL A 229 0.62 -4.54 7.37
CA VAL A 229 0.16 -5.88 7.77
C VAL A 229 -1.30 -6.01 7.33
N GLN A 230 -1.52 -6.80 6.28
CA GLN A 230 -2.85 -7.02 5.72
C GLN A 230 -3.30 -8.45 5.96
N ASN A 231 -4.57 -8.65 6.29
CA ASN A 231 -5.15 -9.97 6.45
C ASN A 231 -5.95 -10.41 5.22
N PHE A 232 -5.79 -11.67 4.87
CA PHE A 232 -6.60 -12.34 3.86
C PHE A 232 -8.08 -12.34 4.26
N ARG A 233 -8.94 -12.18 3.26
CA ARG A 233 -10.39 -12.38 3.33
C ARG A 233 -10.83 -13.35 2.25
N ALA A 234 -11.53 -14.40 2.66
CA ALA A 234 -12.07 -15.39 1.75
C ALA A 234 -13.20 -14.78 0.91
N LYS A 235 -13.21 -15.08 -0.38
CA LYS A 235 -14.19 -14.54 -1.33
C LYS A 235 -14.79 -15.67 -2.17
N PRO A 236 -16.11 -15.73 -2.31
CA PRO A 236 -16.82 -16.86 -2.91
C PRO A 236 -16.35 -17.24 -4.33
N GLU A 237 -15.91 -16.26 -5.10
CA GLU A 237 -15.54 -16.45 -6.51
C GLU A 237 -14.05 -16.76 -6.73
N THR A 238 -13.31 -17.07 -5.66
CA THR A 238 -11.88 -17.31 -5.74
C THR A 238 -11.51 -18.75 -5.42
N PRO A 239 -10.37 -19.26 -5.92
CA PRO A 239 -9.86 -20.58 -5.53
C PRO A 239 -9.71 -20.77 -4.01
N MET A 240 -9.48 -19.69 -3.27
CA MET A 240 -9.30 -19.71 -1.82
C MET A 240 -10.59 -19.41 -1.03
N ALA A 241 -11.78 -19.55 -1.65
CA ALA A 241 -13.07 -19.27 -1.02
C ALA A 241 -13.33 -20.02 0.28
N ALA A 242 -12.81 -21.24 0.39
CA ALA A 242 -12.97 -22.10 1.57
C ALA A 242 -11.76 -22.09 2.52
N TRP A 243 -10.78 -21.24 2.28
CA TRP A 243 -9.60 -21.15 3.15
C TRP A 243 -9.92 -20.41 4.44
N PRO A 244 -9.33 -20.81 5.57
CA PRO A 244 -9.55 -20.14 6.84
C PRO A 244 -8.97 -18.72 6.80
N GLU A 245 -9.79 -17.76 7.25
CA GLU A 245 -9.31 -16.39 7.44
C GLU A 245 -8.46 -16.30 8.72
N PRO A 246 -7.42 -15.46 8.75
CA PRO A 246 -6.70 -15.19 9.97
C PRO A 246 -7.64 -14.53 10.98
N ASN A 247 -7.56 -15.00 12.22
CA ASN A 247 -8.39 -14.48 13.29
C ASN A 247 -7.82 -13.17 13.88
N ARG A 248 -8.52 -12.61 14.87
CA ARG A 248 -8.11 -11.38 15.56
C ARG A 248 -6.73 -11.53 16.22
N GLU A 249 -6.44 -12.67 16.84
CA GLU A 249 -5.16 -12.92 17.51
C GLU A 249 -4.00 -12.96 16.49
N ASP A 250 -4.20 -13.59 15.34
CA ASP A 250 -3.21 -13.61 14.25
C ASP A 250 -2.78 -12.17 13.85
N MET A 251 -3.75 -11.29 13.68
CA MET A 251 -3.49 -9.89 13.34
C MET A 251 -2.74 -9.15 14.44
N LEU A 252 -3.23 -9.24 15.68
CA LEU A 252 -2.63 -8.56 16.82
C LEU A 252 -1.18 -9.03 17.03
N ARG A 253 -0.95 -10.34 16.99
CA ARG A 253 0.38 -10.95 17.13
C ARG A 253 1.32 -10.49 16.03
N THR A 254 0.88 -10.53 14.77
CA THR A 254 1.72 -10.15 13.63
C THR A 254 2.09 -8.66 13.68
N VAL A 255 1.14 -7.78 13.99
CA VAL A 255 1.37 -6.34 14.14
C VAL A 255 2.34 -6.07 15.31
N ALA A 256 2.16 -6.74 16.46
CA ALA A 256 3.04 -6.57 17.61
C ALA A 256 4.47 -7.02 17.29
N VAL A 257 4.64 -8.15 16.61
CA VAL A 257 5.95 -8.63 16.15
C VAL A 257 6.58 -7.64 15.17
N ALA A 258 5.81 -7.10 14.20
CA ALA A 258 6.30 -6.10 13.27
C ALA A 258 6.79 -4.84 14.00
N ARG A 259 6.04 -4.35 15.02
CA ARG A 259 6.46 -3.21 15.84
C ARG A 259 7.73 -3.49 16.63
N LEU A 260 7.89 -4.68 17.19
CA LEU A 260 9.07 -5.05 17.94
C LEU A 260 10.31 -5.23 17.07
N LEU A 261 10.16 -5.77 15.87
CA LEU A 261 11.24 -5.90 14.88
C LEU A 261 11.68 -4.56 14.30
N MET A 262 10.76 -3.61 14.16
CA MET A 262 10.96 -2.31 13.53
C MET A 262 10.34 -1.19 14.38
N PRO A 263 10.94 -0.84 15.55
CA PRO A 263 10.31 0.03 16.54
C PRO A 263 9.96 1.44 16.05
N SER A 264 10.73 2.00 15.12
CA SER A 264 10.54 3.35 14.56
C SER A 264 9.76 3.37 13.22
N MET A 265 9.49 2.19 12.63
CA MET A 265 8.79 2.07 11.35
C MET A 265 7.34 2.56 11.44
N ASN A 266 6.82 3.12 10.34
CA ASN A 266 5.39 3.33 10.21
C ASN A 266 4.71 2.00 9.87
N ILE A 267 3.93 1.48 10.82
CA ILE A 267 3.22 0.22 10.66
C ILE A 267 1.75 0.51 10.48
N GLN A 268 1.23 0.04 9.35
CA GLN A 268 -0.13 0.20 8.91
C GLN A 268 -0.89 -1.12 8.99
N ALA A 269 -2.16 -1.05 9.37
CA ALA A 269 -3.13 -2.13 9.14
C ALA A 269 -4.46 -1.55 8.67
N PRO A 270 -5.06 -2.08 7.56
CA PRO A 270 -6.31 -1.58 7.02
C PRO A 270 -7.48 -1.82 7.99
N PRO A 271 -8.24 -0.77 8.38
CA PRO A 271 -9.30 -0.92 9.38
C PRO A 271 -10.52 -1.70 8.85
N ASN A 272 -10.85 -1.56 7.56
CA ASN A 272 -11.99 -2.24 6.94
C ASN A 272 -11.87 -3.77 6.97
N LEU A 273 -10.67 -4.31 6.94
CA LEU A 273 -10.44 -5.76 6.95
C LEU A 273 -10.53 -6.37 8.35
N SER A 274 -10.52 -5.57 9.39
CA SER A 274 -10.54 -5.99 10.80
C SER A 274 -11.78 -5.47 11.58
N ASP A 275 -12.79 -4.93 10.87
CA ASP A 275 -14.04 -4.51 11.50
C ASP A 275 -14.82 -5.70 12.10
N PRO A 276 -15.42 -5.56 13.29
CA PRO A 276 -15.58 -4.34 14.11
C PRO A 276 -14.41 -4.06 15.07
N HIS A 277 -13.37 -4.88 15.11
CA HIS A 277 -12.32 -4.87 16.15
C HIS A 277 -11.05 -4.13 15.76
N TYR A 278 -11.04 -3.36 14.66
CA TYR A 278 -9.81 -2.71 14.16
C TYR A 278 -9.12 -1.81 15.18
N ALA A 279 -9.86 -1.19 16.12
CA ALA A 279 -9.28 -0.34 17.16
C ALA A 279 -8.27 -1.08 18.07
N ASP A 280 -8.39 -2.41 18.17
CA ASP A 280 -7.45 -3.22 18.95
C ASP A 280 -6.05 -3.28 18.32
N LEU A 281 -5.95 -3.01 17.03
CA LEU A 281 -4.66 -2.93 16.32
C LEU A 281 -3.78 -1.77 16.84
N LEU A 282 -4.38 -0.74 17.45
CA LEU A 282 -3.66 0.31 18.16
C LEU A 282 -2.91 -0.25 19.37
N ASP A 283 -3.52 -1.20 20.08
CA ASP A 283 -2.86 -1.88 21.21
C ASP A 283 -1.72 -2.79 20.75
N ALA A 284 -1.79 -3.29 19.51
CA ALA A 284 -0.72 -4.07 18.90
C ALA A 284 0.42 -3.21 18.32
N GLY A 285 0.26 -1.88 18.27
CA GLY A 285 1.37 -0.98 17.95
C GLY A 285 1.36 -0.37 16.55
N ILE A 286 0.26 -0.39 15.80
CA ILE A 286 0.16 0.41 14.56
C ILE A 286 0.24 1.90 14.90
N ASN A 287 0.65 2.71 13.92
CA ASN A 287 0.59 4.17 13.98
C ASN A 287 -0.04 4.77 12.71
N ASP A 288 -0.56 3.92 11.81
CA ASP A 288 -1.23 4.37 10.59
C ASP A 288 -2.40 3.44 10.21
N TRP A 289 -3.50 4.04 9.76
CA TRP A 289 -4.66 3.32 9.25
C TRP A 289 -4.62 3.09 7.74
N GLY A 290 -3.61 3.65 7.06
CA GLY A 290 -3.48 3.58 5.62
C GLY A 290 -4.45 4.45 4.86
N GLY A 291 -4.86 3.99 3.71
CA GLY A 291 -5.74 4.71 2.82
C GLY A 291 -7.20 4.59 3.17
N ILE A 292 -7.87 5.73 3.36
CA ILE A 292 -9.32 5.81 3.54
C ILE A 292 -9.88 6.66 2.40
N SER A 293 -10.86 6.12 1.67
CA SER A 293 -11.49 6.86 0.59
C SER A 293 -12.91 7.29 0.94
N PRO A 294 -13.23 8.58 0.79
CA PRO A 294 -14.61 9.05 0.89
C PRO A 294 -15.42 8.83 -0.39
N LEU A 295 -14.79 8.38 -1.46
CA LEU A 295 -15.39 8.33 -2.81
C LEU A 295 -15.36 6.94 -3.44
N THR A 296 -14.21 6.26 -3.40
CA THR A 296 -13.99 5.00 -4.11
C THR A 296 -14.02 3.82 -3.14
N PRO A 297 -14.56 2.65 -3.53
CA PRO A 297 -14.51 1.44 -2.71
C PRO A 297 -13.07 0.90 -2.58
N ASP A 298 -12.89 -0.08 -1.71
CA ASP A 298 -11.77 -0.99 -1.78
C ASP A 298 -12.03 -1.96 -2.94
N PHE A 299 -11.31 -1.79 -4.06
CA PHE A 299 -11.51 -2.62 -5.26
C PHE A 299 -11.01 -4.06 -5.09
N ILE A 300 -10.17 -4.31 -4.09
CA ILE A 300 -9.65 -5.65 -3.76
C ILE A 300 -10.63 -6.37 -2.82
N ASN A 301 -11.26 -5.64 -1.89
CA ASN A 301 -12.20 -6.16 -0.91
C ASN A 301 -13.49 -5.32 -0.92
N PRO A 302 -14.26 -5.33 -2.02
CA PRO A 302 -15.41 -4.46 -2.18
C PRO A 302 -16.54 -4.74 -1.16
N GLU A 303 -16.54 -5.93 -0.56
CA GLU A 303 -17.45 -6.34 0.50
C GLU A 303 -17.09 -5.77 1.88
N LYS A 304 -15.93 -5.10 1.99
CA LYS A 304 -15.42 -4.48 3.22
C LYS A 304 -15.30 -2.96 3.03
N PRO A 305 -16.38 -2.19 3.23
CA PRO A 305 -16.35 -0.74 3.05
C PRO A 305 -15.43 -0.07 4.05
N TRP A 306 -14.86 1.07 3.63
CA TRP A 306 -14.07 1.91 4.52
C TRP A 306 -14.92 2.42 5.68
N PRO A 307 -14.38 2.49 6.91
CA PRO A 307 -15.08 3.17 8.00
C PRO A 307 -15.25 4.65 7.68
N HIS A 308 -16.36 5.24 8.12
CA HIS A 308 -16.52 6.69 8.08
C HIS A 308 -15.42 7.36 8.90
N LEU A 309 -14.88 8.49 8.40
CA LEU A 309 -13.78 9.20 9.07
C LEU A 309 -14.11 9.61 10.49
N ASP A 310 -15.35 10.02 10.77
CA ASP A 310 -15.79 10.38 12.13
C ASP A 310 -15.78 9.17 13.07
N GLN A 311 -16.18 7.99 12.57
CA GLN A 311 -16.10 6.74 13.33
C GLN A 311 -14.66 6.33 13.59
N LEU A 312 -13.80 6.44 12.55
CA LEU A 312 -12.37 6.16 12.68
C LEU A 312 -11.73 7.09 13.71
N ARG A 313 -12.05 8.38 13.65
CA ARG A 313 -11.60 9.40 14.61
C ARG A 313 -12.04 9.05 16.03
N HIS A 314 -13.32 8.86 16.23
CA HIS A 314 -13.87 8.55 17.55
C HIS A 314 -13.23 7.31 18.19
N ARG A 315 -13.05 6.23 17.42
CA ARG A 315 -12.42 5.00 17.93
C ARG A 315 -10.91 5.16 18.20
N THR A 316 -10.23 6.01 17.42
CA THR A 316 -8.81 6.32 17.62
C THR A 316 -8.62 7.17 18.88
N GLU A 317 -9.43 8.21 19.04
CA GLU A 317 -9.42 9.11 20.19
C GLU A 317 -9.82 8.39 21.49
N ALA A 318 -10.78 7.45 21.43
CA ALA A 318 -11.15 6.60 22.57
C ALA A 318 -9.98 5.73 23.09
N LYS A 319 -8.97 5.49 22.26
CA LYS A 319 -7.70 4.82 22.64
C LYS A 319 -6.61 5.80 23.07
N GLY A 320 -6.90 7.10 23.17
CA GLY A 320 -5.97 8.14 23.63
C GLY A 320 -5.02 8.67 22.56
N PHE A 321 -5.37 8.58 21.27
CA PHE A 321 -4.55 9.06 20.15
C PHE A 321 -5.26 10.13 19.34
N ASP A 322 -4.48 11.13 18.86
CA ASP A 322 -4.94 12.06 17.84
C ASP A 322 -4.95 11.39 16.46
N LEU A 323 -6.08 11.51 15.73
CA LEU A 323 -6.11 11.08 14.33
C LEU A 323 -5.75 12.25 13.40
N ARG A 324 -4.69 12.08 12.59
CA ARG A 324 -4.24 13.10 11.64
C ARG A 324 -4.14 12.56 10.22
N GLN A 325 -4.50 13.40 9.25
CA GLN A 325 -4.26 13.09 7.84
C GLN A 325 -2.79 13.27 7.50
N ARG A 326 -2.23 12.39 6.64
CA ARG A 326 -0.89 12.54 6.06
C ARG A 326 -0.92 12.64 4.54
N LEU A 327 0.17 13.07 3.95
CA LEU A 327 0.44 12.94 2.52
C LEU A 327 0.84 11.48 2.15
N PRO A 328 0.89 11.13 0.85
CA PRO A 328 1.36 9.79 0.43
C PRO A 328 2.83 9.52 0.77
N VAL A 329 3.60 10.55 1.08
CA VAL A 329 4.96 10.43 1.61
C VAL A 329 4.98 10.91 3.06
N TYR A 330 5.63 10.14 3.94
CA TYR A 330 5.79 10.55 5.33
C TYR A 330 6.81 11.68 5.47
N PRO A 331 6.68 12.58 6.47
CA PRO A 331 7.56 13.74 6.64
C PRO A 331 9.04 13.40 6.63
N GLU A 332 9.41 12.32 7.30
CA GLU A 332 10.79 11.85 7.42
C GLU A 332 11.41 11.37 6.08
N PHE A 333 10.57 11.11 5.08
CA PHE A 333 10.99 10.67 3.73
C PHE A 333 10.83 11.75 2.66
N ALA A 334 10.24 12.89 2.99
CA ALA A 334 9.94 13.93 2.01
C ALA A 334 11.20 14.48 1.32
N ALA A 335 12.32 14.57 2.04
CA ALA A 335 13.60 14.99 1.47
C ALA A 335 14.08 14.06 0.34
N GLN A 336 13.83 12.76 0.45
CA GLN A 336 14.15 11.80 -0.62
C GLN A 336 13.26 12.01 -1.85
N ALA A 337 11.97 12.31 -1.65
CA ALA A 337 11.02 12.53 -2.73
C ALA A 337 11.34 13.80 -3.52
N VAL A 338 11.64 14.93 -2.86
CA VAL A 338 11.88 16.23 -3.52
C VAL A 338 13.12 16.24 -4.40
N THR A 339 14.07 15.34 -4.19
CA THR A 339 15.27 15.23 -5.02
C THR A 339 15.01 14.59 -6.38
N GLN A 340 13.85 13.99 -6.61
CA GLN A 340 13.54 13.22 -7.82
C GLN A 340 13.16 14.11 -9.02
N SER A 341 12.46 15.24 -8.79
CA SER A 341 12.16 16.22 -9.83
C SER A 341 11.71 17.58 -9.23
N GLU A 342 11.94 18.68 -9.97
CA GLU A 342 11.51 20.03 -9.57
C GLU A 342 9.98 20.12 -9.48
N LEU A 343 9.26 19.54 -10.43
CA LEU A 343 7.80 19.53 -10.41
C LEU A 343 7.28 18.86 -9.14
N LEU A 344 7.85 17.72 -8.77
CA LEU A 344 7.46 17.00 -7.57
C LEU A 344 7.75 17.83 -6.30
N ALA A 345 8.93 18.47 -6.24
CA ALA A 345 9.29 19.35 -5.12
C ALA A 345 8.29 20.50 -4.95
N GLN A 346 7.93 21.18 -6.05
CA GLN A 346 6.94 22.25 -6.04
C GLN A 346 5.56 21.76 -5.57
N ARG A 347 5.10 20.60 -6.06
CA ARG A 347 3.79 20.04 -5.70
C ARG A 347 3.73 19.60 -4.26
N LEU A 348 4.80 19.01 -3.72
CA LEU A 348 4.89 18.64 -2.31
C LEU A 348 4.86 19.89 -1.40
N ALA A 349 5.60 20.94 -1.76
CA ALA A 349 5.59 22.19 -1.01
C ALA A 349 4.18 22.84 -1.00
N GLN A 350 3.48 22.83 -2.15
CA GLN A 350 2.11 23.32 -2.25
C GLN A 350 1.13 22.50 -1.39
N ALA A 351 1.23 21.17 -1.45
CA ALA A 351 0.38 20.28 -0.67
C ALA A 351 0.60 20.42 0.85
N ALA A 352 1.84 20.65 1.27
CA ALA A 352 2.18 20.91 2.67
C ALA A 352 1.65 22.28 3.14
N ALA A 353 1.79 23.32 2.32
CA ALA A 353 1.34 24.69 2.64
C ALA A 353 -0.20 24.82 2.69
N ALA A 354 -0.92 24.10 1.83
CA ALA A 354 -2.36 24.22 1.69
C ALA A 354 -3.16 23.72 2.90
N ARG A 355 -2.56 22.98 3.83
CA ARG A 355 -3.27 22.25 4.88
C ARG A 355 -2.80 22.51 6.32
N GLY A 356 -1.81 23.40 6.51
CA GLY A 356 -1.40 23.88 7.83
C GLY A 356 -1.16 22.75 8.87
N SER A 357 -1.72 22.91 10.06
CA SER A 357 -1.56 21.96 11.19
C SER A 357 -2.35 20.65 11.06
N ASP A 358 -3.26 20.53 10.09
CA ASP A 358 -4.12 19.35 9.92
C ASP A 358 -3.38 18.17 9.25
N ILE A 359 -2.24 18.45 8.65
CA ILE A 359 -1.32 17.43 8.13
C ILE A 359 -0.06 17.39 8.98
N VAL A 360 0.45 16.20 9.21
CA VAL A 360 1.79 16.02 9.79
C VAL A 360 2.78 16.75 8.89
N GLN A 361 3.37 17.82 9.41
CA GLN A 361 4.24 18.69 8.62
C GLN A 361 5.45 17.92 8.11
N VAL A 362 5.76 18.15 6.85
CA VAL A 362 7.08 17.82 6.30
C VAL A 362 8.04 18.79 6.99
N SER A 363 8.73 18.34 8.04
CA SER A 363 9.77 19.12 8.68
C SER A 363 10.84 19.41 7.63
N GLY A 364 10.90 20.66 7.18
CA GLY A 364 12.01 21.14 6.39
C GLY A 364 13.27 20.96 7.22
N GLY A 365 14.10 19.99 6.88
CA GLY A 365 15.46 19.92 7.36
C GLY A 365 16.17 21.18 6.86
N ALA A 366 16.28 22.17 7.71
CA ALA A 366 17.24 23.23 7.51
C ALA A 366 18.62 22.65 7.79
N ALA A 367 19.48 22.69 6.77
CA ALA A 367 20.93 22.62 6.70
C ALA A 367 21.67 21.95 7.85
#